data_dcb92c79a0d64c1a3c1726f36c9033c8
#
_entry.id   dcb92c79a0d64c1a3c1726f36c9033c8
#
_cell.length_a   1.000
_cell.length_b   1.000
_cell.length_c   1.000
_cell.angle_alpha   90.00
_cell.angle_beta   90.00
_cell.angle_gamma   90.00
#
_symmetry.space_group_name_H-M   'P 1'
#
loop_
_entity.id
_entity.type
_entity.pdbx_description
1 polymer ?
#
loop_
_entity_poly.entity_id
_entity_poly.type
_entity_poly.pdbx_seq_one_letter_code
_entity_poly.pdbx_strand_id
1 'polypeptide(L)'
;MAEDIIVLGAKKKGTLMDEVKKLLPDGGNLNLCLTCGACSSGCPATGLEGLDPRKFLRMAALGMDDEILKSDWPWMCTMCQRCIYVCPMKIDIPQLVYNVRGMRPREERPKGILGSCDMALRNDSCSAMGASPEDFQFVVEDVLEEYREAQPEFKDMEAPIDKQGAEFFVNQNSREPVTEPDEMVPLWKILHLAGANWTYGSKGWAGENYCMFLSDNEAWEHIARTTVKQADDLGCKVFLNTEXGHVTFSVLAGLKKFNIEHNVVVKNIYEYYAKWIREGKLKVNSDWNKDLKIKFTVQDPCQIVRKSYGDPIAEDLRFVVKSVVGEENFIDMEPNRSNNYCCGGGGG
;
A
#
# COMPACT_ATOMS: atom_id res chain seq x y z
N MET A 1 10.56 -4.51 43.62
CA MET A 1 9.59 -5.10 42.68
C MET A 1 10.10 -6.47 42.26
N ALA A 2 9.29 -7.50 42.45
CA ALA A 2 9.67 -8.84 42.06
C ALA A 2 9.67 -8.87 40.51
N GLU A 3 10.79 -9.26 39.94
CA GLU A 3 10.86 -9.45 38.48
C GLU A 3 9.98 -10.64 38.12
N ASP A 4 9.10 -10.47 37.16
CA ASP A 4 8.26 -11.57 36.68
C ASP A 4 9.16 -12.62 36.03
N ILE A 5 9.21 -13.79 36.62
CA ILE A 5 10.02 -14.89 36.10
C ILE A 5 9.29 -15.55 34.93
N ILE A 6 9.92 -15.57 33.77
CA ILE A 6 9.39 -16.24 32.59
C ILE A 6 9.83 -17.71 32.67
N VAL A 7 8.86 -18.61 32.79
CA VAL A 7 9.13 -20.06 32.86
C VAL A 7 8.99 -20.66 31.46
N LEU A 8 10.12 -20.95 30.85
CA LEU A 8 10.15 -21.56 29.51
C LEU A 8 9.84 -23.07 29.63
N GLY A 9 9.13 -23.57 28.63
CA GLY A 9 8.84 -25.00 28.54
C GLY A 9 7.69 -25.49 29.38
N ALA A 10 7.11 -24.66 30.25
CA ALA A 10 5.96 -25.02 31.05
C ALA A 10 4.63 -24.81 30.35
N LYS A 11 4.66 -24.35 29.12
CA LYS A 11 3.49 -23.93 28.38
C LYS A 11 2.70 -25.08 27.77
N LYS A 12 1.43 -24.80 27.60
CA LYS A 12 0.46 -25.75 27.02
C LYS A 12 0.82 -26.09 25.57
N LYS A 13 0.38 -27.24 25.13
CA LYS A 13 0.45 -27.65 23.73
C LYS A 13 -0.39 -26.67 22.88
N GLY A 14 0.07 -26.38 21.68
CA GLY A 14 -0.66 -25.50 20.76
C GLY A 14 -0.33 -24.03 20.96
N THR A 15 0.93 -23.69 20.85
CA THR A 15 1.37 -22.30 20.93
C THR A 15 0.83 -21.47 19.78
N LEU A 16 0.84 -20.15 19.96
CA LEU A 16 0.48 -19.18 18.93
C LEU A 16 1.23 -19.46 17.62
N MET A 17 2.54 -19.76 17.71
CA MET A 17 3.34 -20.08 16.54
C MET A 17 2.83 -21.31 15.80
N ASP A 18 2.41 -22.35 16.55
CA ASP A 18 1.87 -23.57 15.93
C ASP A 18 0.55 -23.29 15.19
N GLU A 19 -0.28 -22.41 15.73
CA GLU A 19 -1.53 -22.00 15.08
C GLU A 19 -1.24 -21.24 13.78
N VAL A 20 -0.32 -20.28 13.84
CA VAL A 20 0.05 -19.49 12.64
C VAL A 20 0.64 -20.38 11.55
N LYS A 21 1.48 -21.34 11.91
CA LYS A 21 2.08 -22.27 10.94
C LYS A 21 1.02 -23.02 10.12
N LYS A 22 -0.11 -23.36 10.72
CA LYS A 22 -1.20 -24.07 10.02
C LYS A 22 -1.85 -23.21 8.94
N LEU A 23 -1.73 -21.90 9.06
CA LEU A 23 -2.37 -20.94 8.15
C LEU A 23 -1.48 -20.56 6.96
N LEU A 24 -0.21 -20.96 6.98
CA LEU A 24 0.78 -20.50 6.01
C LEU A 24 1.33 -21.65 5.17
N PRO A 25 1.59 -21.41 3.87
CA PRO A 25 2.30 -22.40 3.05
C PRO A 25 3.65 -22.76 3.71
N ASP A 26 3.94 -24.04 3.80
CA ASP A 26 5.16 -24.57 4.42
C ASP A 26 5.39 -24.04 5.84
N GLY A 27 4.31 -23.69 6.55
CA GLY A 27 4.40 -23.10 7.89
C GLY A 27 5.15 -21.78 7.93
N GLY A 28 5.25 -21.07 6.79
CA GLY A 28 5.98 -19.79 6.70
C GLY A 28 7.47 -19.94 6.97
N ASN A 29 8.00 -21.17 6.95
CA ASN A 29 9.38 -21.50 7.30
C ASN A 29 9.76 -21.05 8.73
N LEU A 30 8.77 -20.83 9.60
CA LEU A 30 8.99 -20.22 10.92
C LEU A 30 9.95 -21.02 11.82
N ASN A 31 10.04 -22.35 11.61
CA ASN A 31 10.95 -23.21 12.39
C ASN A 31 12.40 -23.18 11.90
N LEU A 32 12.69 -22.55 10.77
CA LEU A 32 14.00 -22.64 10.13
C LEU A 32 14.97 -21.52 10.52
N CYS A 33 14.65 -20.76 11.57
CA CYS A 33 15.42 -19.58 11.95
C CYS A 33 16.84 -19.93 12.44
N LEU A 34 17.85 -19.42 11.73
CA LEU A 34 19.26 -19.58 12.09
C LEU A 34 19.74 -18.53 13.10
N THR A 35 18.87 -17.63 13.55
CA THR A 35 19.17 -16.54 14.49
C THR A 35 20.31 -15.61 14.03
N CYS A 36 20.57 -15.54 12.74
CA CYS A 36 21.68 -14.75 12.18
C CYS A 36 21.51 -13.21 12.28
N GLY A 37 20.26 -12.72 12.46
CA GLY A 37 19.98 -11.30 12.62
C GLY A 37 19.83 -10.49 11.33
N ALA A 38 19.94 -11.10 10.15
CA ALA A 38 19.81 -10.39 8.88
C ALA A 38 18.49 -9.61 8.79
N CYS A 39 17.41 -10.20 9.31
CA CYS A 39 16.08 -9.59 9.30
C CYS A 39 16.03 -8.29 10.13
N SER A 40 16.87 -8.20 11.16
CA SER A 40 16.85 -7.05 12.09
C SER A 40 17.67 -5.85 11.57
N SER A 41 18.69 -6.11 10.74
CA SER A 41 19.63 -5.06 10.31
C SER A 41 19.01 -3.96 9.46
N GLY A 42 17.93 -4.26 8.73
CA GLY A 42 17.27 -3.26 7.86
C GLY A 42 15.81 -3.03 8.20
N CYS A 43 15.39 -3.40 9.39
CA CYS A 43 14.00 -3.24 9.79
C CYS A 43 13.79 -1.91 10.53
N PRO A 44 12.83 -1.06 10.09
CA PRO A 44 12.60 0.22 10.77
C PRO A 44 12.04 0.06 12.19
N ALA A 45 11.52 -1.12 12.52
CA ALA A 45 11.00 -1.38 13.87
C ALA A 45 12.04 -1.99 14.82
N THR A 46 13.29 -2.16 14.36
CA THR A 46 14.35 -2.71 15.23
C THR A 46 14.67 -1.73 16.35
N GLY A 47 14.63 -2.24 17.57
CA GLY A 47 14.94 -1.48 18.79
C GLY A 47 13.70 -0.91 19.48
N LEU A 48 12.59 -0.82 18.79
CA LEU A 48 11.35 -0.33 19.41
C LEU A 48 10.89 -1.36 20.44
N GLU A 49 10.57 -0.89 21.64
CA GLU A 49 10.27 -1.75 22.80
C GLU A 49 11.35 -2.78 23.11
N GLY A 50 12.60 -2.51 22.69
CA GLY A 50 13.71 -3.46 22.88
C GLY A 50 13.61 -4.71 22.01
N LEU A 51 12.69 -4.72 21.04
CA LEU A 51 12.46 -5.88 20.18
C LEU A 51 12.98 -5.63 18.76
N ASP A 52 13.03 -6.70 18.00
CA ASP A 52 13.38 -6.72 16.57
C ASP A 52 12.75 -7.97 15.95
N PRO A 53 12.75 -8.11 14.62
CA PRO A 53 12.12 -9.27 14.00
C PRO A 53 12.66 -10.63 14.49
N ARG A 54 13.99 -10.71 14.73
CA ARG A 54 14.61 -11.96 15.20
C ARG A 54 14.15 -12.30 16.62
N LYS A 55 14.17 -11.31 17.53
CA LYS A 55 13.71 -11.52 18.92
C LYS A 55 12.24 -11.90 18.94
N PHE A 56 11.42 -11.20 18.16
CA PHE A 56 9.98 -11.47 18.07
C PHE A 56 9.74 -12.93 17.65
N LEU A 57 10.43 -13.37 16.59
CA LEU A 57 10.31 -14.75 16.11
C LEU A 57 10.76 -15.75 17.19
N ARG A 58 11.86 -15.45 17.89
CA ARG A 58 12.35 -16.33 18.95
C ARG A 58 11.38 -16.41 20.14
N MET A 59 10.75 -15.30 20.49
CA MET A 59 9.71 -15.31 21.54
C MET A 59 8.56 -16.24 21.15
N ALA A 60 8.13 -16.17 19.88
CA ALA A 60 7.08 -17.07 19.38
C ALA A 60 7.52 -18.53 19.44
N ALA A 61 8.76 -18.82 19.04
CA ALA A 61 9.30 -20.18 19.06
C ALA A 61 9.43 -20.75 20.48
N LEU A 62 9.63 -19.88 21.47
CA LEU A 62 9.73 -20.25 22.87
C LEU A 62 8.37 -20.30 23.58
N GLY A 63 7.27 -20.01 22.86
CA GLY A 63 5.93 -20.04 23.43
C GLY A 63 5.62 -18.90 24.38
N MET A 64 6.28 -17.74 24.20
CA MET A 64 6.04 -16.53 25.00
C MET A 64 4.82 -15.80 24.46
N ASP A 65 3.69 -16.50 24.38
CA ASP A 65 2.48 -16.02 23.71
C ASP A 65 1.88 -14.79 24.37
N ASP A 66 1.81 -14.80 25.72
CA ASP A 66 1.22 -13.70 26.47
C ASP A 66 2.04 -12.41 26.27
N GLU A 67 3.37 -12.54 26.30
CA GLU A 67 4.25 -11.39 26.11
C GLU A 67 4.11 -10.80 24.71
N ILE A 68 4.01 -11.68 23.70
CA ILE A 68 3.80 -11.25 22.32
C ILE A 68 2.46 -10.53 22.16
N LEU A 69 1.38 -11.11 22.70
CA LEU A 69 0.04 -10.55 22.54
C LEU A 69 -0.14 -9.22 23.28
N LYS A 70 0.64 -8.97 24.33
CA LYS A 70 0.60 -7.72 25.10
C LYS A 70 1.50 -6.65 24.49
N SER A 71 2.51 -7.04 23.72
CA SER A 71 3.48 -6.12 23.12
C SER A 71 2.82 -5.26 22.04
N ASP A 72 3.24 -4.00 21.94
CA ASP A 72 2.83 -3.14 20.84
C ASP A 72 3.76 -3.28 19.63
N TRP A 73 4.87 -4.00 19.74
CA TRP A 73 5.82 -4.16 18.64
C TRP A 73 5.19 -4.70 17.35
N PRO A 74 4.25 -5.68 17.39
CA PRO A 74 3.59 -6.12 16.15
C PRO A 74 2.94 -4.97 15.38
N TRP A 75 2.47 -3.92 16.08
CA TRP A 75 1.82 -2.77 15.44
C TRP A 75 2.82 -1.77 14.85
N MET A 76 4.09 -1.87 15.23
CA MET A 76 5.16 -1.05 14.68
C MET A 76 5.77 -1.65 13.41
N CYS A 77 5.46 -2.91 13.13
CA CYS A 77 5.91 -3.58 11.92
C CYS A 77 5.20 -3.00 10.70
N THR A 78 5.95 -2.46 9.75
CA THR A 78 5.38 -1.87 8.52
C THR A 78 4.99 -2.93 7.49
N MET A 79 5.21 -4.20 7.79
CA MET A 79 4.93 -5.34 6.92
C MET A 79 5.57 -5.21 5.53
N CYS A 80 6.73 -4.56 5.47
CA CYS A 80 7.43 -4.28 4.22
C CYS A 80 8.08 -5.51 3.57
N GLN A 81 8.16 -6.64 4.27
CA GLN A 81 8.72 -7.91 3.81
C GLN A 81 10.25 -7.89 3.55
N ARG A 82 10.97 -6.84 3.97
CA ARG A 82 12.42 -6.85 3.83
C ARG A 82 13.04 -8.03 4.60
N CYS A 83 12.48 -8.36 5.77
CA CYS A 83 12.96 -9.49 6.58
C CYS A 83 12.88 -10.81 5.82
N ILE A 84 11.88 -11.00 4.95
CA ILE A 84 11.84 -12.19 4.07
C ILE A 84 12.91 -12.09 2.98
N TYR A 85 13.02 -10.90 2.36
CA TYR A 85 13.92 -10.68 1.24
C TYR A 85 15.36 -11.01 1.60
N VAL A 86 15.82 -10.53 2.76
CA VAL A 86 17.23 -10.73 3.20
C VAL A 86 17.45 -12.05 3.92
N CYS A 87 16.39 -12.75 4.30
CA CYS A 87 16.51 -14.00 5.08
C CYS A 87 16.99 -15.14 4.18
N PRO A 88 18.09 -15.83 4.54
CA PRO A 88 18.52 -17.00 3.75
C PRO A 88 17.49 -18.13 3.76
N MET A 89 16.66 -18.22 4.81
CA MET A 89 15.64 -19.27 4.96
C MET A 89 14.25 -18.78 4.52
N LYS A 90 14.12 -17.53 4.03
CA LYS A 90 12.85 -16.95 3.56
C LYS A 90 11.71 -17.09 4.58
N ILE A 91 12.01 -16.77 5.84
CA ILE A 91 11.04 -16.89 6.95
C ILE A 91 10.01 -15.76 6.85
N ASP A 92 8.73 -16.12 6.93
CA ASP A 92 7.62 -15.17 6.76
C ASP A 92 7.21 -14.53 8.09
N ILE A 93 8.09 -13.68 8.63
CA ILE A 93 7.81 -12.92 9.86
C ILE A 93 6.60 -11.97 9.69
N PRO A 94 6.43 -11.28 8.55
CA PRO A 94 5.24 -10.43 8.39
C PRO A 94 3.92 -11.16 8.52
N GLN A 95 3.83 -12.41 8.06
CA GLN A 95 2.59 -13.18 8.25
C GLN A 95 2.41 -13.62 9.71
N LEU A 96 3.50 -13.90 10.41
CA LEU A 96 3.41 -14.13 11.85
C LEU A 96 2.85 -12.87 12.55
N VAL A 97 3.41 -11.69 12.22
CA VAL A 97 2.94 -10.41 12.78
C VAL A 97 1.45 -10.19 12.44
N TYR A 98 1.08 -10.41 11.18
CA TYR A 98 -0.31 -10.22 10.72
C TYR A 98 -1.28 -11.04 11.55
N ASN A 99 -0.95 -12.32 11.75
CA ASN A 99 -1.84 -13.22 12.48
C ASN A 99 -1.87 -12.88 13.97
N VAL A 100 -0.73 -12.46 14.55
CA VAL A 100 -0.69 -12.01 15.95
C VAL A 100 -1.60 -10.79 16.14
N ARG A 101 -1.57 -9.82 15.20
CA ARG A 101 -2.49 -8.67 15.25
C ARG A 101 -3.95 -9.15 15.29
N GLY A 102 -4.28 -10.12 14.44
CA GLY A 102 -5.63 -10.67 14.35
C GLY A 102 -6.10 -11.41 15.58
N MET A 103 -5.17 -11.90 16.41
CA MET A 103 -5.48 -12.61 17.64
C MET A 103 -5.83 -11.68 18.80
N ARG A 104 -5.44 -10.38 18.72
CA ARG A 104 -5.84 -9.40 19.73
C ARG A 104 -7.32 -9.06 19.51
N PRO A 105 -8.15 -8.98 20.58
CA PRO A 105 -9.54 -8.57 20.40
C PRO A 105 -9.63 -7.27 19.60
N ARG A 106 -10.58 -7.20 18.69
CA ARG A 106 -10.67 -6.07 17.74
C ARG A 106 -10.70 -4.72 18.45
N GLU A 107 -11.49 -4.62 19.51
CA GLU A 107 -11.66 -3.39 20.29
C GLU A 107 -10.41 -2.96 21.06
N GLU A 108 -9.43 -3.86 21.19
CA GLU A 108 -8.16 -3.57 21.87
C GLU A 108 -7.04 -3.22 20.88
N ARG A 109 -7.32 -3.28 19.57
CA ARG A 109 -6.34 -2.91 18.54
C ARG A 109 -6.16 -1.39 18.53
N PRO A 110 -5.04 -0.88 18.00
CA PRO A 110 -4.77 0.57 18.05
C PRO A 110 -5.92 1.40 17.47
N LYS A 111 -6.37 2.40 18.25
CA LYS A 111 -7.60 3.13 17.94
C LYS A 111 -7.56 3.93 16.63
N GLY A 112 -6.39 4.43 16.26
CA GLY A 112 -6.26 5.19 15.03
C GLY A 112 -6.60 4.34 13.79
N ILE A 113 -5.93 3.19 13.67
CA ILE A 113 -6.13 2.30 12.53
C ILE A 113 -7.53 1.66 12.58
N LEU A 114 -8.01 1.32 13.78
CA LEU A 114 -9.37 0.80 13.97
C LEU A 114 -10.40 1.81 13.50
N GLY A 115 -10.27 3.07 13.93
CA GLY A 115 -11.17 4.14 13.52
C GLY A 115 -11.19 4.37 12.01
N SER A 116 -10.02 4.32 11.37
CA SER A 116 -9.92 4.49 9.90
C SER A 116 -10.59 3.34 9.16
N CYS A 117 -10.39 2.10 9.63
CA CYS A 117 -11.06 0.93 9.05
C CYS A 117 -12.59 1.06 9.23
N ASP A 118 -13.06 1.38 10.43
CA ASP A 118 -14.49 1.55 10.71
C ASP A 118 -15.10 2.66 9.84
N MET A 119 -14.36 3.75 9.63
CA MET A 119 -14.82 4.86 8.78
C MET A 119 -15.02 4.38 7.33
N ALA A 120 -14.07 3.59 6.82
CA ALA A 120 -14.14 3.06 5.45
C ALA A 120 -15.35 2.14 5.27
N LEU A 121 -15.79 1.45 6.34
CA LEU A 121 -16.92 0.53 6.28
C LEU A 121 -18.29 1.23 6.33
N ARG A 122 -18.31 2.52 6.73
CA ARG A 122 -19.58 3.24 6.97
C ARG A 122 -20.30 3.69 5.71
N ASN A 123 -19.62 3.75 4.59
CA ASN A 123 -20.20 4.26 3.37
C ASN A 123 -19.70 3.54 2.12
N ASP A 124 -20.43 3.70 1.04
CA ASP A 124 -20.13 3.02 -0.23
C ASP A 124 -18.87 3.55 -0.93
N SER A 125 -18.30 4.67 -0.49
CA SER A 125 -17.02 5.19 -1.01
C SER A 125 -15.84 4.29 -0.62
N CYS A 126 -15.93 3.61 0.51
CA CYS A 126 -14.83 2.91 1.18
C CYS A 126 -13.76 3.89 1.68
N SER A 127 -14.15 5.13 1.97
CA SER A 127 -13.22 6.18 2.36
C SER A 127 -12.85 6.10 3.85
N ALA A 128 -11.56 5.90 4.12
CA ALA A 128 -11.03 5.92 5.49
C ALA A 128 -11.06 7.32 6.12
N MET A 129 -11.39 8.34 5.32
CA MET A 129 -11.55 9.74 5.77
C MET A 129 -13.02 10.14 5.87
N GLY A 130 -13.94 9.21 5.59
CA GLY A 130 -15.36 9.40 5.79
C GLY A 130 -16.13 10.13 4.70
N ALA A 131 -15.50 10.47 3.59
CA ALA A 131 -16.20 11.14 2.50
C ALA A 131 -17.24 10.20 1.87
N SER A 132 -18.48 10.67 1.79
CA SER A 132 -19.57 9.93 1.15
C SER A 132 -19.43 9.98 -0.38
N PRO A 133 -20.20 9.15 -1.12
CA PRO A 133 -20.25 9.29 -2.58
C PRO A 133 -20.65 10.72 -3.03
N GLU A 134 -21.58 11.34 -2.33
CA GLU A 134 -22.07 12.69 -2.65
C GLU A 134 -21.00 13.75 -2.37
N ASP A 135 -20.30 13.62 -1.24
CA ASP A 135 -19.19 14.55 -0.91
C ASP A 135 -18.11 14.50 -1.98
N PHE A 136 -17.72 13.28 -2.38
CA PHE A 136 -16.69 13.07 -3.39
C PHE A 136 -17.10 13.68 -4.72
N GLN A 137 -18.32 13.40 -5.17
CA GLN A 137 -18.82 13.95 -6.43
C GLN A 137 -18.80 15.48 -6.40
N PHE A 138 -19.30 16.07 -5.32
CA PHE A 138 -19.32 17.53 -5.16
C PHE A 138 -17.91 18.13 -5.27
N VAL A 139 -16.95 17.56 -4.56
CA VAL A 139 -15.57 18.06 -4.56
C VAL A 139 -14.94 17.94 -5.95
N VAL A 140 -15.13 16.81 -6.64
CA VAL A 140 -14.59 16.60 -7.98
C VAL A 140 -15.17 17.66 -8.95
N GLU A 141 -16.48 17.86 -8.91
CA GLU A 141 -17.14 18.84 -9.81
C GLU A 141 -16.67 20.27 -9.53
N ASP A 142 -16.61 20.64 -8.25
CA ASP A 142 -16.23 22.00 -7.84
C ASP A 142 -14.78 22.34 -8.25
N VAL A 143 -13.86 21.43 -7.94
CA VAL A 143 -12.43 21.63 -8.26
C VAL A 143 -12.23 21.64 -9.78
N LEU A 144 -12.90 20.74 -10.50
CA LEU A 144 -12.77 20.66 -11.95
C LEU A 144 -13.23 21.98 -12.61
N GLU A 145 -14.36 22.50 -12.18
CA GLU A 145 -14.89 23.77 -12.71
C GLU A 145 -13.91 24.91 -12.45
N GLU A 146 -13.40 25.03 -11.22
CA GLU A 146 -12.44 26.05 -10.85
C GLU A 146 -11.20 26.03 -11.76
N TYR A 147 -10.63 24.85 -11.98
CA TYR A 147 -9.40 24.74 -12.78
C TYR A 147 -9.64 24.94 -14.27
N ARG A 148 -10.80 24.54 -14.80
CA ARG A 148 -11.18 24.84 -16.19
C ARG A 148 -11.29 26.34 -16.44
N GLU A 149 -11.86 27.08 -15.47
CA GLU A 149 -11.99 28.54 -15.57
C GLU A 149 -10.64 29.24 -15.44
N ALA A 150 -9.80 28.79 -14.50
CA ALA A 150 -8.52 29.42 -14.23
C ALA A 150 -7.47 29.12 -15.29
N GLN A 151 -7.58 28.00 -16.01
CA GLN A 151 -6.56 27.53 -16.96
C GLN A 151 -7.21 27.15 -18.29
N PRO A 152 -7.36 28.13 -19.23
CA PRO A 152 -8.05 27.88 -20.50
C PRO A 152 -7.51 26.71 -21.33
N GLU A 153 -6.22 26.38 -21.19
CA GLU A 153 -5.62 25.24 -21.88
C GLU A 153 -6.20 23.90 -21.41
N PHE A 154 -6.86 23.88 -20.24
CA PHE A 154 -7.52 22.70 -19.68
C PHE A 154 -9.06 22.82 -19.66
N LYS A 155 -9.63 23.77 -20.42
CA LYS A 155 -11.09 23.97 -20.43
C LYS A 155 -11.90 22.71 -20.77
N ASP A 156 -11.30 21.80 -21.54
CA ASP A 156 -11.94 20.55 -21.97
C ASP A 156 -11.52 19.34 -21.12
N MET A 157 -10.74 19.56 -20.05
CA MET A 157 -10.34 18.48 -19.13
C MET A 157 -11.58 17.91 -18.44
N GLU A 158 -11.61 16.58 -18.29
CA GLU A 158 -12.70 15.88 -17.61
C GLU A 158 -12.21 15.11 -16.41
N ALA A 159 -13.07 14.98 -15.41
CA ALA A 159 -12.89 14.07 -14.29
C ALA A 159 -14.20 13.26 -14.15
N PRO A 160 -14.44 12.31 -15.05
CA PRO A 160 -15.73 11.63 -15.12
C PRO A 160 -15.96 10.69 -13.94
N ILE A 161 -17.24 10.58 -13.54
CA ILE A 161 -17.69 9.67 -12.50
C ILE A 161 -18.73 8.73 -13.13
N ASP A 162 -18.56 7.43 -12.90
CA ASP A 162 -19.47 6.37 -13.39
C ASP A 162 -19.61 6.30 -14.91
N LYS A 163 -18.56 6.68 -15.64
CA LYS A 163 -18.53 6.55 -17.10
C LYS A 163 -18.45 5.07 -17.50
N GLN A 164 -19.46 4.59 -18.19
CA GLN A 164 -19.53 3.19 -18.65
C GLN A 164 -18.49 2.94 -19.75
N GLY A 165 -17.82 1.80 -19.66
CA GLY A 165 -16.90 1.34 -20.69
C GLY A 165 -15.56 2.10 -20.75
N ALA A 166 -15.23 2.83 -19.72
CA ALA A 166 -13.90 3.45 -19.63
C ALA A 166 -12.81 2.37 -19.55
N GLU A 167 -11.64 2.66 -20.09
CA GLU A 167 -10.51 1.74 -19.97
C GLU A 167 -10.05 1.62 -18.51
N PHE A 168 -9.91 2.77 -17.85
CA PHE A 168 -9.34 2.84 -16.49
C PHE A 168 -10.40 3.23 -15.46
N PHE A 169 -10.50 2.44 -14.40
CA PHE A 169 -11.15 2.84 -13.16
C PHE A 169 -10.04 3.38 -12.25
N VAL A 170 -10.10 4.65 -11.90
CA VAL A 170 -9.07 5.31 -11.06
C VAL A 170 -9.44 5.15 -9.59
N ASN A 171 -8.54 4.56 -8.81
CA ASN A 171 -8.70 4.40 -7.37
C ASN A 171 -7.97 5.56 -6.68
N GLN A 172 -8.74 6.46 -6.07
CA GLN A 172 -8.27 7.73 -5.54
C GLN A 172 -7.86 7.61 -4.07
N ASN A 173 -6.81 8.31 -3.68
CA ASN A 173 -6.43 8.46 -2.27
C ASN A 173 -7.59 9.09 -1.50
N SER A 174 -7.95 8.51 -0.35
CA SER A 174 -9.06 9.02 0.48
C SER A 174 -8.80 10.41 1.05
N ARG A 175 -7.52 10.77 1.28
CA ARG A 175 -7.16 12.02 1.94
C ARG A 175 -7.37 13.24 1.03
N GLU A 176 -6.98 13.11 -0.22
CA GLU A 176 -6.96 14.25 -1.14
C GLU A 176 -8.33 14.93 -1.26
N PRO A 177 -9.42 14.23 -1.60
CA PRO A 177 -10.69 14.96 -1.75
C PRO A 177 -11.23 15.58 -0.44
N VAL A 178 -10.71 15.13 0.72
CA VAL A 178 -11.19 15.63 2.02
C VAL A 178 -10.37 16.81 2.54
N THR A 179 -9.04 16.76 2.35
CA THR A 179 -8.15 17.74 3.00
C THR A 179 -7.34 18.58 2.01
N GLU A 180 -7.10 18.07 0.80
CA GLU A 180 -6.22 18.74 -0.18
C GLU A 180 -6.72 18.47 -1.60
N PRO A 181 -7.95 18.92 -1.94
CA PRO A 181 -8.57 18.52 -3.21
C PRO A 181 -7.80 18.96 -4.46
N ASP A 182 -7.04 20.04 -4.37
CA ASP A 182 -6.17 20.50 -5.47
C ASP A 182 -5.13 19.45 -5.86
N GLU A 183 -4.77 18.54 -4.95
CA GLU A 183 -3.77 17.50 -5.23
C GLU A 183 -4.29 16.45 -6.23
N MET A 184 -5.58 16.41 -6.49
CA MET A 184 -6.14 15.53 -7.54
C MET A 184 -5.86 16.07 -8.95
N VAL A 185 -5.72 17.38 -9.09
CA VAL A 185 -5.65 18.05 -10.40
C VAL A 185 -4.44 17.63 -11.24
N PRO A 186 -3.22 17.51 -10.69
CA PRO A 186 -2.09 17.05 -11.51
C PRO A 186 -2.36 15.71 -12.19
N LEU A 187 -3.01 14.78 -11.51
CA LEU A 187 -3.37 13.49 -12.12
C LEU A 187 -4.37 13.70 -13.27
N TRP A 188 -5.41 14.52 -13.07
CA TRP A 188 -6.41 14.80 -14.11
C TRP A 188 -5.75 15.42 -15.35
N LYS A 189 -4.81 16.35 -15.15
CA LYS A 189 -4.06 16.96 -16.25
C LYS A 189 -3.25 15.91 -17.03
N ILE A 190 -2.57 15.00 -16.33
CA ILE A 190 -1.79 13.94 -16.96
C ILE A 190 -2.72 13.02 -17.77
N LEU A 191 -3.84 12.60 -17.17
CA LEU A 191 -4.79 11.72 -17.86
C LEU A 191 -5.38 12.41 -19.10
N HIS A 192 -5.68 13.70 -18.99
CA HIS A 192 -6.17 14.52 -20.11
C HIS A 192 -5.13 14.60 -21.23
N LEU A 193 -3.89 14.96 -20.90
CA LEU A 193 -2.81 15.10 -21.88
C LEU A 193 -2.46 13.77 -22.53
N ALA A 194 -2.56 12.67 -21.80
CA ALA A 194 -2.32 11.32 -22.34
C ALA A 194 -3.49 10.82 -23.21
N GLY A 195 -4.63 11.51 -23.22
CA GLY A 195 -5.83 11.06 -23.93
C GLY A 195 -6.43 9.81 -23.31
N ALA A 196 -6.28 9.63 -22.01
CA ALA A 196 -6.75 8.43 -21.31
C ALA A 196 -8.28 8.39 -21.24
N ASN A 197 -8.86 7.20 -21.49
CA ASN A 197 -10.29 6.96 -21.31
C ASN A 197 -10.50 6.37 -19.91
N TRP A 198 -10.91 7.20 -18.97
CA TRP A 198 -10.91 6.83 -17.56
C TRP A 198 -12.16 7.30 -16.85
N THR A 199 -12.37 6.79 -15.63
CA THR A 199 -13.46 7.23 -14.76
C THR A 199 -13.12 6.97 -13.30
N TYR A 200 -13.69 7.79 -12.42
CA TYR A 200 -13.89 7.40 -11.02
C TYR A 200 -15.19 6.59 -10.92
N GLY A 201 -15.37 5.86 -9.82
CA GLY A 201 -16.67 5.39 -9.41
C GLY A 201 -17.30 6.39 -8.44
N SER A 202 -18.63 6.50 -8.42
CA SER A 202 -19.31 7.19 -7.32
C SER A 202 -19.18 6.37 -6.03
N LYS A 203 -19.08 5.04 -6.17
CA LYS A 203 -18.85 4.11 -5.07
C LYS A 203 -17.49 3.45 -5.26
N GLY A 204 -16.90 2.98 -4.16
CA GLY A 204 -15.64 2.24 -4.20
C GLY A 204 -14.47 3.01 -4.79
N TRP A 205 -14.57 4.34 -4.84
CA TRP A 205 -13.51 5.16 -5.44
C TRP A 205 -12.27 5.24 -4.56
N ALA A 206 -12.45 5.08 -3.24
CA ALA A 206 -11.41 5.42 -2.28
C ALA A 206 -10.41 4.27 -2.10
N GLY A 207 -9.15 4.60 -2.16
CA GLY A 207 -8.08 3.67 -1.83
C GLY A 207 -8.02 3.44 -0.33
N GLU A 208 -8.04 2.18 0.08
CA GLU A 208 -8.09 1.78 1.49
C GLU A 208 -7.09 0.66 1.78
N ASN A 209 -6.41 0.74 2.92
CA ASN A 209 -5.45 -0.28 3.35
C ASN A 209 -5.51 -0.55 4.86
N TYR A 210 -6.25 0.25 5.62
CA TYR A 210 -6.24 0.15 7.09
C TYR A 210 -6.85 -1.16 7.56
N CYS A 211 -7.88 -1.66 6.88
CA CYS A 211 -8.52 -2.92 7.25
C CYS A 211 -7.53 -4.09 7.14
N MET A 212 -6.70 -4.09 6.09
CA MET A 212 -5.62 -5.08 5.96
C MET A 212 -4.62 -4.96 7.10
N PHE A 213 -4.11 -3.75 7.36
CA PHE A 213 -3.10 -3.56 8.40
C PHE A 213 -3.66 -3.75 9.82
N LEU A 214 -4.97 -3.56 10.00
CA LEU A 214 -5.67 -3.90 11.24
C LEU A 214 -5.73 -5.42 11.45
N SER A 215 -5.51 -6.20 10.40
CA SER A 215 -5.68 -7.66 10.37
C SER A 215 -7.14 -8.06 10.58
N ASP A 216 -8.05 -7.26 10.03
CA ASP A 216 -9.48 -7.54 10.03
C ASP A 216 -9.84 -8.11 8.66
N ASN A 217 -9.84 -9.44 8.57
CA ASN A 217 -10.06 -10.12 7.29
C ASN A 217 -11.45 -9.84 6.71
N GLU A 218 -12.48 -9.80 7.56
CA GLU A 218 -13.84 -9.57 7.11
C GLU A 218 -14.00 -8.16 6.51
N ALA A 219 -13.46 -7.16 7.19
CA ALA A 219 -13.48 -5.78 6.71
C ALA A 219 -12.66 -5.64 5.43
N TRP A 220 -11.46 -6.21 5.40
CA TRP A 220 -10.57 -6.14 4.22
C TRP A 220 -11.23 -6.78 3.00
N GLU A 221 -11.84 -7.97 3.18
CA GLU A 221 -12.56 -8.64 2.09
C GLU A 221 -13.71 -7.78 1.56
N HIS A 222 -14.50 -7.19 2.45
CA HIS A 222 -15.61 -6.31 2.07
C HIS A 222 -15.13 -5.13 1.22
N ILE A 223 -14.06 -4.45 1.66
CA ILE A 223 -13.49 -3.31 0.91
C ILE A 223 -12.99 -3.76 -0.47
N ALA A 224 -12.20 -4.84 -0.51
CA ALA A 224 -11.64 -5.33 -1.77
C ALA A 224 -12.74 -5.70 -2.77
N ARG A 225 -13.81 -6.38 -2.29
CA ARG A 225 -14.95 -6.74 -3.15
C ARG A 225 -15.68 -5.50 -3.65
N THR A 226 -15.95 -4.53 -2.77
CA THR A 226 -16.72 -3.34 -3.12
C THR A 226 -16.04 -2.52 -4.19
N THR A 227 -14.74 -2.24 -4.01
CA THR A 227 -14.01 -1.37 -4.93
C THR A 227 -13.84 -2.02 -6.30
N VAL A 228 -13.47 -3.30 -6.34
CA VAL A 228 -13.23 -3.99 -7.61
C VAL A 228 -14.56 -4.26 -8.33
N LYS A 229 -15.63 -4.59 -7.59
CA LYS A 229 -16.95 -4.77 -8.18
C LYS A 229 -17.43 -3.50 -8.90
N GLN A 230 -17.19 -2.32 -8.34
CA GLN A 230 -17.58 -1.08 -8.99
C GLN A 230 -16.88 -0.93 -10.35
N ALA A 231 -15.60 -1.23 -10.41
CA ALA A 231 -14.84 -1.18 -11.66
C ALA A 231 -15.38 -2.17 -12.71
N ASP A 232 -15.71 -3.38 -12.27
CA ASP A 232 -16.29 -4.40 -13.15
C ASP A 232 -17.70 -3.97 -13.64
N ASP A 233 -18.54 -3.45 -12.75
CA ASP A 233 -19.91 -3.01 -13.08
C ASP A 233 -19.89 -1.88 -14.12
N LEU A 234 -18.88 -1.03 -14.07
CA LEU A 234 -18.69 0.05 -15.06
C LEU A 234 -18.07 -0.46 -16.38
N GLY A 235 -17.69 -1.73 -16.44
CA GLY A 235 -17.09 -2.32 -17.63
C GLY A 235 -15.66 -1.87 -17.89
N CYS A 236 -14.96 -1.45 -16.85
CA CYS A 236 -13.56 -1.01 -16.98
C CYS A 236 -12.62 -2.20 -17.19
N LYS A 237 -11.48 -1.98 -17.81
CA LYS A 237 -10.48 -3.03 -18.08
C LYS A 237 -9.35 -3.01 -17.05
N VAL A 238 -9.00 -1.84 -16.56
CA VAL A 238 -7.87 -1.65 -15.65
C VAL A 238 -8.35 -0.96 -14.39
N PHE A 239 -8.04 -1.58 -13.24
CA PHE A 239 -8.19 -0.96 -11.93
C PHE A 239 -6.85 -0.25 -11.66
N LEU A 240 -6.86 1.07 -11.76
CA LEU A 240 -5.64 1.87 -11.74
C LEU A 240 -5.43 2.51 -10.37
N ASN A 241 -4.45 1.99 -9.63
CA ASN A 241 -4.05 2.57 -8.36
C ASN A 241 -3.13 3.77 -8.61
N THR A 242 -3.47 4.90 -8.01
CA THR A 242 -2.67 6.13 -8.08
C THR A 242 -1.89 6.35 -6.78
N GLU A 243 -2.14 5.49 -5.81
CA GLU A 243 -1.56 5.53 -4.47
C GLU A 243 -0.25 4.77 -4.36
N UNK A 244 0.36 5.15 -3.35
CA UNK A 244 1.49 4.54 -3.05
C UNK A 244 1.29 3.16 -2.96
N GLY A 245 1.99 2.71 -2.40
CA GLY A 245 2.03 1.29 -2.48
C GLY A 245 1.06 0.52 -1.59
N HIS A 246 0.68 1.05 -0.44
CA HIS A 246 -0.12 0.28 0.52
C HIS A 246 -1.46 -0.14 -0.06
N VAL A 247 -2.16 0.76 -0.73
CA VAL A 247 -3.45 0.46 -1.36
C VAL A 247 -3.25 -0.55 -2.51
N THR A 248 -2.23 -0.34 -3.35
CA THR A 248 -1.92 -1.26 -4.45
C THR A 248 -1.78 -2.70 -3.92
N PHE A 249 -0.97 -2.86 -2.88
CA PHE A 249 -0.77 -4.19 -2.29
C PHE A 249 -2.05 -4.72 -1.64
N SER A 250 -2.80 -3.85 -0.94
CA SER A 250 -4.05 -4.25 -0.27
C SER A 250 -5.04 -4.84 -1.28
N VAL A 251 -5.21 -4.18 -2.43
CA VAL A 251 -6.11 -4.68 -3.48
C VAL A 251 -5.60 -6.01 -4.05
N LEU A 252 -4.34 -6.06 -4.50
CA LEU A 252 -3.77 -7.27 -5.10
C LEU A 252 -3.82 -8.46 -4.15
N ALA A 253 -3.39 -8.25 -2.91
CA ALA A 253 -3.34 -9.31 -1.91
C ALA A 253 -4.75 -9.75 -1.48
N GLY A 254 -5.68 -8.80 -1.37
CA GLY A 254 -7.07 -9.09 -1.00
C GLY A 254 -7.76 -9.93 -2.07
N LEU A 255 -7.61 -9.57 -3.34
CA LEU A 255 -8.20 -10.33 -4.45
C LEU A 255 -7.72 -11.79 -4.40
N LYS A 256 -6.42 -11.98 -4.16
CA LYS A 256 -5.84 -13.33 -4.09
C LYS A 256 -6.27 -14.07 -2.83
N LYS A 257 -6.15 -13.43 -1.68
CA LYS A 257 -6.42 -14.06 -0.38
C LYS A 257 -7.87 -14.55 -0.26
N PHE A 258 -8.81 -13.75 -0.75
CA PHE A 258 -10.24 -14.04 -0.60
C PHE A 258 -10.88 -14.64 -1.85
N ASN A 259 -10.06 -15.01 -2.85
CA ASN A 259 -10.52 -15.59 -4.11
C ASN A 259 -11.64 -14.75 -4.76
N ILE A 260 -11.43 -13.44 -4.83
CA ILE A 260 -12.43 -12.51 -5.39
C ILE A 260 -12.36 -12.56 -6.92
N GLU A 261 -13.48 -12.97 -7.55
CA GLU A 261 -13.59 -12.97 -9.00
C GLU A 261 -13.68 -11.53 -9.50
N HIS A 262 -12.96 -11.24 -10.59
CA HIS A 262 -12.94 -9.89 -11.18
C HIS A 262 -12.51 -9.98 -12.65
N ASN A 263 -12.87 -8.96 -13.41
CA ASN A 263 -12.49 -8.85 -14.82
C ASN A 263 -11.36 -7.84 -15.04
N VAL A 264 -11.19 -6.89 -14.12
CA VAL A 264 -10.15 -5.86 -14.26
C VAL A 264 -8.76 -6.43 -13.99
N VAL A 265 -7.75 -5.81 -14.64
CA VAL A 265 -6.34 -6.03 -14.32
C VAL A 265 -5.90 -4.89 -13.38
N VAL A 266 -5.33 -5.24 -12.23
CA VAL A 266 -4.90 -4.23 -11.26
C VAL A 266 -3.52 -3.73 -11.66
N LYS A 267 -3.38 -2.41 -11.82
CA LYS A 267 -2.15 -1.75 -12.26
C LYS A 267 -1.85 -0.53 -11.38
N ASN A 268 -0.60 -0.09 -11.43
CA ASN A 268 -0.19 1.14 -10.76
C ASN A 268 0.17 2.20 -11.81
N ILE A 269 -0.09 3.46 -11.49
CA ILE A 269 0.05 4.59 -12.40
C ILE A 269 1.49 4.77 -12.93
N TYR A 270 2.52 4.35 -12.18
CA TYR A 270 3.92 4.51 -12.60
C TYR A 270 4.21 3.82 -13.94
N GLU A 271 3.62 2.64 -14.14
CA GLU A 271 3.74 1.91 -15.40
C GLU A 271 3.18 2.74 -16.57
N TYR A 272 2.05 3.41 -16.33
CA TYR A 272 1.39 4.20 -17.37
C TYR A 272 2.10 5.53 -17.64
N TYR A 273 2.64 6.19 -16.62
CA TYR A 273 3.48 7.37 -16.86
C TYR A 273 4.63 7.01 -17.81
N ALA A 274 5.36 5.92 -17.52
CA ALA A 274 6.47 5.49 -18.36
C ALA A 274 5.99 5.14 -19.78
N LYS A 275 4.90 4.40 -19.88
CA LYS A 275 4.32 3.98 -21.15
C LYS A 275 3.93 5.19 -22.01
N TRP A 276 3.20 6.13 -21.43
CA TRP A 276 2.72 7.31 -22.16
C TRP A 276 3.86 8.22 -22.63
N ILE A 277 4.94 8.33 -21.83
CA ILE A 277 6.13 9.07 -22.24
C ILE A 277 6.80 8.36 -23.44
N ARG A 278 7.01 7.04 -23.35
CA ARG A 278 7.62 6.25 -24.42
C ARG A 278 6.81 6.31 -25.72
N GLU A 279 5.49 6.36 -25.61
CA GLU A 279 4.59 6.44 -26.77
C GLU A 279 4.44 7.86 -27.31
N GLY A 280 5.01 8.86 -26.65
CA GLY A 280 4.91 10.26 -27.04
C GLY A 280 3.57 10.91 -26.73
N LYS A 281 2.72 10.23 -25.95
CA LYS A 281 1.44 10.79 -25.52
C LYS A 281 1.63 11.87 -24.45
N LEU A 282 2.62 11.67 -23.56
CA LEU A 282 3.05 12.71 -22.61
C LEU A 282 4.40 13.23 -23.09
N LYS A 283 4.44 14.51 -23.42
CA LYS A 283 5.66 15.19 -23.85
C LYS A 283 6.28 15.84 -22.63
N VAL A 284 7.41 15.32 -22.19
CA VAL A 284 8.15 15.82 -21.03
C VAL A 284 9.57 16.19 -21.47
N ASN A 285 10.19 17.11 -20.75
CA ASN A 285 11.57 17.46 -20.97
C ASN A 285 12.19 17.93 -19.65
N SER A 286 13.52 18.06 -19.64
CA SER A 286 14.26 18.45 -18.45
C SER A 286 14.81 19.88 -18.55
N ASP A 287 14.34 20.67 -19.52
CA ASP A 287 14.85 22.03 -19.76
C ASP A 287 14.77 22.92 -18.53
N TRP A 288 13.69 22.78 -17.75
CA TRP A 288 13.51 23.54 -16.51
C TRP A 288 14.66 23.37 -15.51
N ASN A 289 15.31 22.18 -15.53
CA ASN A 289 16.38 21.82 -14.59
C ASN A 289 17.79 22.03 -15.15
N LYS A 290 17.90 22.44 -16.41
CA LYS A 290 19.18 22.55 -17.09
C LYS A 290 20.16 23.50 -16.40
N ASP A 291 19.65 24.63 -15.94
CA ASP A 291 20.48 25.62 -15.23
C ASP A 291 20.46 25.43 -13.72
N LEU A 292 19.36 24.93 -13.17
CA LEU A 292 19.19 24.71 -11.73
C LEU A 292 20.05 23.54 -11.23
N LYS A 293 20.18 22.49 -12.05
CA LYS A 293 21.00 21.28 -11.74
C LYS A 293 20.61 20.61 -10.43
N ILE A 294 19.30 20.68 -10.08
CA ILE A 294 18.78 20.03 -8.87
C ILE A 294 18.90 18.52 -9.04
N LYS A 295 19.45 17.86 -8.05
CA LYS A 295 19.65 16.41 -8.07
C LYS A 295 18.42 15.71 -7.48
N PHE A 296 18.06 14.60 -8.09
CA PHE A 296 16.89 13.79 -7.71
C PHE A 296 17.29 12.34 -7.49
N THR A 297 16.61 11.70 -6.58
CA THR A 297 16.74 10.27 -6.35
C THR A 297 15.35 9.66 -6.18
N VAL A 298 15.29 8.33 -6.16
CA VAL A 298 14.04 7.59 -5.96
C VAL A 298 14.24 6.65 -4.76
N GLN A 299 13.32 6.74 -3.79
CA GLN A 299 13.20 5.71 -2.77
C GLN A 299 12.12 4.74 -3.27
N ASP A 300 12.52 3.52 -3.63
CA ASP A 300 11.58 2.54 -4.18
C ASP A 300 10.51 2.18 -3.15
N PRO A 301 9.21 2.31 -3.48
CA PRO A 301 8.16 1.97 -2.52
C PRO A 301 8.06 0.46 -2.35
N CYS A 302 8.29 -0.01 -1.12
CA CYS A 302 8.36 -1.45 -0.83
C CYS A 302 7.08 -2.19 -1.23
N GLN A 303 5.93 -1.57 -1.05
CA GLN A 303 4.64 -2.21 -1.35
C GLN A 303 4.43 -2.39 -2.87
N ILE A 304 4.94 -1.44 -3.67
CA ILE A 304 4.82 -1.53 -5.13
C ILE A 304 5.93 -2.41 -5.72
N VAL A 305 7.18 -2.13 -5.33
CA VAL A 305 8.32 -2.82 -5.94
C VAL A 305 8.49 -4.22 -5.35
N ARG A 306 8.90 -4.33 -4.08
CA ARG A 306 9.20 -5.66 -3.51
C ARG A 306 7.99 -6.58 -3.42
N LYS A 307 6.80 -6.01 -3.08
CA LYS A 307 5.63 -6.84 -2.75
C LYS A 307 4.65 -7.03 -3.90
N SER A 308 4.68 -6.17 -4.94
CA SER A 308 3.65 -6.23 -5.98
C SER A 308 4.21 -6.52 -7.37
N TYR A 309 5.03 -5.64 -7.94
CA TYR A 309 5.38 -5.72 -9.36
C TYR A 309 6.86 -6.02 -9.63
N GLY A 310 7.71 -5.99 -8.61
CA GLY A 310 9.13 -6.30 -8.79
C GLY A 310 9.93 -5.17 -9.41
N ASP A 311 11.15 -5.49 -9.82
CA ASP A 311 12.10 -4.52 -10.34
C ASP A 311 11.67 -3.81 -11.64
N PRO A 312 10.88 -4.44 -12.54
CA PRO A 312 10.45 -3.72 -13.75
C PRO A 312 9.76 -2.39 -13.48
N ILE A 313 8.88 -2.30 -12.45
CA ILE A 313 8.22 -1.04 -12.15
C ILE A 313 9.19 -0.03 -11.53
N ALA A 314 10.23 -0.49 -10.85
CA ALA A 314 11.30 0.38 -10.36
C ALA A 314 12.07 1.03 -11.51
N GLU A 315 12.26 0.29 -12.62
CA GLU A 315 12.88 0.84 -13.83
C GLU A 315 11.97 1.85 -14.51
N ASP A 316 10.67 1.61 -14.56
CA ASP A 316 9.71 2.58 -15.08
C ASP A 316 9.76 3.89 -14.29
N LEU A 317 9.80 3.80 -12.94
CA LEU A 317 9.89 4.97 -12.08
C LEU A 317 11.17 5.78 -12.37
N ARG A 318 12.31 5.09 -12.52
CA ARG A 318 13.59 5.73 -12.88
C ARG A 318 13.52 6.41 -14.24
N PHE A 319 12.94 5.72 -15.23
CA PHE A 319 12.76 6.28 -16.57
C PHE A 319 11.94 7.59 -16.50
N VAL A 320 10.82 7.58 -15.77
CA VAL A 320 9.97 8.77 -15.63
C VAL A 320 10.78 9.92 -15.01
N VAL A 321 11.43 9.66 -13.87
CA VAL A 321 12.17 10.72 -13.17
C VAL A 321 13.28 11.29 -14.06
N LYS A 322 14.10 10.43 -14.68
CA LYS A 322 15.18 10.85 -15.58
C LYS A 322 14.65 11.70 -16.75
N SER A 323 13.50 11.31 -17.31
CA SER A 323 12.89 12.05 -18.42
C SER A 323 12.49 13.47 -18.04
N VAL A 324 12.11 13.66 -16.77
CA VAL A 324 11.62 14.95 -16.28
C VAL A 324 12.75 15.83 -15.75
N VAL A 325 13.79 15.24 -15.12
CA VAL A 325 14.81 16.03 -14.41
C VAL A 325 16.15 16.10 -15.15
N GLY A 326 16.35 15.24 -16.16
CA GLY A 326 17.61 15.08 -16.86
C GLY A 326 18.42 13.91 -16.28
N GLU A 327 18.91 13.03 -17.16
CA GLU A 327 19.63 11.82 -16.71
C GLU A 327 20.83 12.16 -15.83
N GLU A 328 21.56 13.23 -16.15
CA GLU A 328 22.74 13.69 -15.39
C GLU A 328 22.38 14.21 -14.01
N ASN A 329 21.10 14.48 -13.75
CA ASN A 329 20.60 14.98 -12.47
C ASN A 329 19.98 13.89 -11.61
N PHE A 330 19.98 12.65 -12.06
CA PHE A 330 19.47 11.51 -11.31
C PHE A 330 20.61 10.78 -10.60
N ILE A 331 20.46 10.55 -9.30
CA ILE A 331 21.41 9.79 -8.48
C ILE A 331 20.65 8.65 -7.81
N ASP A 332 21.01 7.41 -8.12
CA ASP A 332 20.29 6.27 -7.53
C ASP A 332 20.68 6.05 -6.07
N MET A 333 19.73 5.60 -5.27
CA MET A 333 19.97 5.20 -3.87
C MET A 333 20.56 3.80 -3.81
N GLU A 334 21.29 3.53 -2.71
CA GLU A 334 21.71 2.18 -2.36
C GLU A 334 21.35 1.92 -0.89
N PRO A 335 20.70 0.81 -0.56
CA PRO A 335 20.14 -0.20 -1.49
C PRO A 335 18.87 0.29 -2.20
N ASN A 336 18.54 -0.34 -3.31
CA ASN A 336 17.43 0.10 -4.16
C ASN A 336 16.61 -1.08 -4.68
N ARG A 337 15.62 -0.77 -5.50
CA ARG A 337 14.71 -1.74 -6.14
C ARG A 337 14.09 -2.65 -5.08
N SER A 338 14.03 -3.95 -5.33
CA SER A 338 13.47 -4.91 -4.36
C SER A 338 14.29 -5.03 -3.08
N ASN A 339 15.56 -4.59 -3.11
CA ASN A 339 16.43 -4.61 -1.91
C ASN A 339 16.29 -3.35 -1.05
N ASN A 340 15.44 -2.41 -1.41
CA ASN A 340 15.26 -1.12 -0.72
C ASN A 340 14.98 -1.26 0.77
N TYR A 341 15.31 -0.22 1.52
CA TYR A 341 14.83 -0.07 2.90
C TYR A 341 13.40 0.47 2.88
N CYS A 342 12.62 0.08 3.88
CA CYS A 342 11.30 0.66 4.09
C CYS A 342 11.46 2.13 4.49
N CYS A 343 10.59 3.00 3.99
CA CYS A 343 10.59 4.42 4.34
C CYS A 343 10.14 4.68 5.78
N GLY A 344 9.56 3.66 6.44
CA GLY A 344 9.05 3.79 7.81
C GLY A 344 7.64 4.36 7.90
N GLY A 345 7.01 4.64 6.77
CA GLY A 345 5.67 5.24 6.72
C GLY A 345 4.57 4.39 7.34
N GLY A 346 4.82 3.10 7.50
CA GLY A 346 3.87 2.20 8.15
C GLY A 346 2.73 1.78 7.23
N GLY A 347 1.64 1.40 7.82
CA GLY A 347 0.43 0.99 7.11
C GLY A 347 -0.80 1.18 7.99
N GLY A 348 -0.63 1.84 9.10
CA GLY A 348 -1.70 2.08 10.04
C GLY A 348 -1.22 2.91 11.22
#